data_0f6ba14fa2047bc6f86fecd2382a88e7
#
_entry.id   0f6ba14fa2047bc6f86fecd2382a88e7
#
_cell.length_a   1.000
_cell.length_b   1.000
_cell.length_c   1.000
_cell.angle_alpha   90.00
_cell.angle_beta   90.00
_cell.angle_gamma   90.00
#
_symmetry.space_group_name_H-M   'P 1'
#
loop_
_entity.id
_entity.type
_entity.pdbx_description
1 polymer ?
#
loop_
_entity_poly.entity_id
_entity_poly.type
_entity_poly.pdbx_seq_one_letter_code
_entity_poly.pdbx_strand_id
1 'polypeptide(L)'
;MPATQSPDRDRAATPRQRLYVNVDHVATLRQARRADEPDAVAAAAVCEAAGADGITAHLREDRRHIQDADVERLVREVRTVFNLEMAATDEMVGIAERLRPFQVTLVPERREEVTTEGGLDVAAGATRLARVVPRLAAAGVRVSIFIDPDIATVEHVHRLGAHAIELHTGRYAHAASMGGAGAATETDVLWAAARRGRRLGMAVHAGHGLTVRNVGPVAAIPEIEELNIGHSIVSRAVFVGLAAAVHEMRVAMDTARSSHYTDTEHIRT
;
A
#
# COMPACT_ATOMS: atom_id res chain seq x y z
N MET A 1 48.02 16.65 -23.45
CA MET A 1 47.12 15.49 -23.40
C MET A 1 45.89 15.90 -22.59
N PRO A 2 44.72 16.13 -23.18
CA PRO A 2 43.52 16.45 -22.43
C PRO A 2 42.97 15.17 -21.79
N ALA A 3 42.63 15.24 -20.50
CA ALA A 3 42.04 14.18 -19.74
C ALA A 3 40.63 13.88 -20.30
N THR A 4 40.41 12.64 -20.68
CA THR A 4 39.10 12.08 -21.04
C THR A 4 38.20 12.08 -19.80
N GLN A 5 37.20 12.96 -19.79
CA GLN A 5 36.10 12.92 -18.82
C GLN A 5 35.26 11.69 -19.14
N SER A 6 35.16 10.78 -18.18
CA SER A 6 34.23 9.64 -18.22
C SER A 6 32.80 10.13 -18.21
N PRO A 7 31.91 9.59 -19.08
CA PRO A 7 30.50 9.96 -19.13
C PRO A 7 29.64 9.09 -18.15
N ASP A 8 30.00 9.08 -16.85
CA ASP A 8 29.31 8.22 -15.87
C ASP A 8 28.80 9.01 -14.66
N ARG A 9 28.19 10.19 -14.89
CA ARG A 9 27.68 11.05 -13.83
C ARG A 9 26.27 11.56 -14.07
N ASP A 10 25.33 10.74 -14.55
CA ASP A 10 23.90 11.08 -14.47
C ASP A 10 23.01 9.83 -14.59
N ARG A 11 23.35 8.76 -13.90
CA ARG A 11 22.39 7.73 -13.57
C ARG A 11 21.57 8.23 -12.37
N ALA A 12 20.48 8.91 -12.65
CA ALA A 12 19.45 9.13 -11.63
C ALA A 12 18.97 7.75 -11.16
N ALA A 13 19.49 7.31 -10.00
CA ALA A 13 19.04 6.06 -9.39
C ALA A 13 17.52 6.11 -9.27
N THR A 14 16.83 5.10 -9.82
CA THR A 14 15.38 5.02 -9.64
C THR A 14 15.09 5.03 -8.15
N PRO A 15 14.14 5.86 -7.71
CA PRO A 15 13.77 5.88 -6.31
C PRO A 15 13.39 4.47 -5.86
N ARG A 16 13.96 4.02 -4.76
CA ARG A 16 13.61 2.74 -4.12
C ARG A 16 12.10 2.71 -3.87
N GLN A 17 11.46 1.62 -4.26
CA GLN A 17 10.03 1.43 -3.99
C GLN A 17 9.81 1.27 -2.49
N ARG A 18 8.83 1.98 -1.93
CA ARG A 18 8.52 1.92 -0.51
C ARG A 18 7.74 0.65 -0.17
N LEU A 19 8.08 0.04 0.96
CA LEU A 19 7.33 -1.04 1.60
C LEU A 19 6.60 -0.48 2.82
N TYR A 20 5.28 -0.42 2.77
CA TYR A 20 4.44 -0.17 3.94
C TYR A 20 3.93 -1.51 4.47
N VAL A 21 4.13 -1.72 5.77
CA VAL A 21 3.71 -2.97 6.43
C VAL A 21 2.39 -2.73 7.15
N ASN A 22 1.35 -3.44 6.72
CA ASN A 22 0.07 -3.44 7.43
C ASN A 22 0.13 -4.38 8.65
N VAL A 23 -0.18 -3.84 9.84
CA VAL A 23 -0.10 -4.54 11.12
C VAL A 23 -1.43 -5.09 11.65
N ASP A 24 -2.49 -5.05 10.86
CA ASP A 24 -3.84 -5.48 11.28
C ASP A 24 -3.87 -6.91 11.81
N HIS A 25 -3.15 -7.82 11.14
CA HIS A 25 -3.16 -9.24 11.52
C HIS A 25 -2.40 -9.51 12.82
N VAL A 26 -1.51 -8.62 13.25
CA VAL A 26 -0.94 -8.65 14.60
C VAL A 26 -2.05 -8.38 15.62
N ALA A 27 -2.85 -7.35 15.39
CA ALA A 27 -4.00 -7.05 16.22
C ALA A 27 -5.09 -8.15 16.15
N THR A 28 -5.27 -8.82 15.00
CA THR A 28 -6.16 -9.98 14.87
C THR A 28 -5.77 -11.10 15.84
N LEU A 29 -4.48 -11.41 15.98
CA LEU A 29 -4.00 -12.41 16.93
C LEU A 29 -4.34 -12.01 18.37
N ARG A 30 -4.14 -10.75 18.74
CA ARG A 30 -4.53 -10.20 20.05
C ARG A 30 -6.04 -10.37 20.30
N GLN A 31 -6.85 -10.01 19.31
CA GLN A 31 -8.31 -10.04 19.44
C GLN A 31 -8.90 -11.46 19.46
N ALA A 32 -8.19 -12.46 18.93
CA ALA A 32 -8.59 -13.87 19.05
C ALA A 32 -8.76 -14.32 20.50
N ARG A 33 -8.04 -13.68 21.44
CA ARG A 33 -8.11 -13.95 22.89
C ARG A 33 -8.60 -12.74 23.70
N ARG A 34 -8.79 -11.58 23.08
CA ARG A 34 -9.06 -10.29 23.76
C ARG A 34 -8.03 -10.01 24.86
N ALA A 35 -6.76 -10.25 24.56
CA ALA A 35 -5.63 -10.07 25.45
C ALA A 35 -4.93 -8.73 25.15
N ASP A 36 -3.84 -8.44 25.85
CA ASP A 36 -3.02 -7.24 25.60
C ASP A 36 -1.93 -7.50 24.55
N GLU A 37 -1.65 -8.76 24.23
CA GLU A 37 -0.61 -9.20 23.32
C GLU A 37 -1.18 -10.01 22.13
N PRO A 38 -0.50 -9.94 20.96
CA PRO A 38 0.64 -9.06 20.62
C PRO A 38 0.21 -7.59 20.40
N ASP A 39 1.09 -6.64 20.78
CA ASP A 39 0.87 -5.21 20.58
C ASP A 39 1.21 -4.80 19.15
N ALA A 40 0.23 -4.25 18.41
CA ALA A 40 0.41 -3.79 17.04
C ALA A 40 1.40 -2.61 16.92
N VAL A 41 1.52 -1.77 17.95
CA VAL A 41 2.46 -0.63 17.98
C VAL A 41 3.89 -1.12 18.19
N ALA A 42 4.09 -2.09 19.07
CA ALA A 42 5.40 -2.74 19.22
C ALA A 42 5.81 -3.47 17.92
N ALA A 43 4.86 -4.11 17.24
CA ALA A 43 5.10 -4.73 15.93
C ALA A 43 5.49 -3.70 14.86
N ALA A 44 4.85 -2.52 14.86
CA ALA A 44 5.22 -1.43 13.96
C ALA A 44 6.69 -1.01 14.14
N ALA A 45 7.15 -0.84 15.38
CA ALA A 45 8.55 -0.52 15.66
C ALA A 45 9.54 -1.60 15.18
N VAL A 46 9.17 -2.88 15.28
CA VAL A 46 9.96 -4.00 14.72
C VAL A 46 10.00 -3.92 13.18
N CYS A 47 8.87 -3.63 12.52
CA CYS A 47 8.82 -3.48 11.08
C CYS A 47 9.70 -2.32 10.59
N GLU A 48 9.64 -1.17 11.25
CA GLU A 48 10.50 -0.01 10.95
C GLU A 48 11.98 -0.34 11.09
N ALA A 49 12.38 -0.99 12.20
CA ALA A 49 13.75 -1.42 12.42
C ALA A 49 14.24 -2.45 11.38
N ALA A 50 13.32 -3.23 10.80
CA ALA A 50 13.59 -4.22 9.75
C ALA A 50 13.58 -3.64 8.33
N GLY A 51 13.34 -2.34 8.16
CA GLY A 51 13.42 -1.64 6.87
C GLY A 51 12.07 -1.40 6.18
N ALA A 52 10.95 -1.41 6.91
CA ALA A 52 9.70 -0.85 6.43
C ALA A 52 9.84 0.67 6.26
N ASP A 53 9.32 1.21 5.16
CA ASP A 53 9.34 2.63 4.85
C ASP A 53 8.09 3.34 5.40
N GLY A 54 7.10 2.58 5.85
CA GLY A 54 5.89 3.06 6.50
C GLY A 54 5.09 1.93 7.15
N ILE A 55 4.12 2.32 7.95
CA ILE A 55 3.20 1.42 8.64
C ILE A 55 1.78 1.73 8.20
N THR A 56 1.03 0.69 7.91
CA THR A 56 -0.40 0.77 7.60
C THR A 56 -1.20 0.06 8.69
N ALA A 57 -2.33 0.63 9.08
CA ALA A 57 -3.31 -0.03 9.93
C ALA A 57 -4.73 0.38 9.50
N HIS A 58 -5.66 -0.57 9.50
CA HIS A 58 -7.04 -0.36 9.14
C HIS A 58 -7.92 -0.28 10.39
N LEU A 59 -8.42 0.90 10.70
CA LEU A 59 -9.45 1.08 11.72
C LEU A 59 -10.82 0.83 11.11
N ARG A 60 -11.31 -0.40 11.21
CA ARG A 60 -12.65 -0.76 10.73
C ARG A 60 -13.73 -0.20 11.66
N GLU A 61 -14.91 0.08 11.10
CA GLU A 61 -16.08 0.51 11.88
C GLU A 61 -16.46 -0.49 12.96
N ASP A 62 -16.26 -1.78 12.73
CA ASP A 62 -16.57 -2.85 13.69
C ASP A 62 -15.45 -3.16 14.72
N ARG A 63 -14.29 -2.50 14.60
CA ARG A 63 -13.12 -2.67 15.51
C ARG A 63 -12.70 -4.13 15.71
N ARG A 64 -12.84 -4.98 14.68
CA ARG A 64 -12.54 -6.43 14.81
C ARG A 64 -11.08 -6.75 15.09
N HIS A 65 -10.15 -5.82 14.81
CA HIS A 65 -8.70 -5.98 15.07
C HIS A 65 -8.08 -4.71 15.66
N ILE A 66 -7.72 -3.72 14.88
CA ILE A 66 -7.19 -2.43 15.34
C ILE A 66 -8.27 -1.70 16.14
N GLN A 67 -7.85 -1.09 17.26
CA GLN A 67 -8.69 -0.32 18.17
C GLN A 67 -8.34 1.16 18.07
N ASP A 68 -9.22 2.05 18.53
CA ASP A 68 -8.98 3.50 18.53
C ASP A 68 -7.69 3.88 19.27
N ALA A 69 -7.42 3.22 20.41
CA ALA A 69 -6.20 3.42 21.19
C ALA A 69 -4.92 3.00 20.43
N ASP A 70 -5.00 1.97 19.57
CA ASP A 70 -3.87 1.59 18.72
C ASP A 70 -3.56 2.71 17.71
N VAL A 71 -4.59 3.26 17.07
CA VAL A 71 -4.41 4.35 16.07
C VAL A 71 -3.82 5.59 16.73
N GLU A 72 -4.32 5.98 17.91
CA GLU A 72 -3.76 7.11 18.67
C GLU A 72 -2.29 6.91 19.02
N ARG A 73 -1.89 5.68 19.35
CA ARG A 73 -0.50 5.33 19.61
C ARG A 73 0.33 5.29 18.33
N LEU A 74 -0.16 4.67 17.26
CA LEU A 74 0.53 4.58 15.97
C LEU A 74 0.85 5.97 15.40
N VAL A 75 -0.10 6.92 15.46
CA VAL A 75 0.14 8.31 15.02
C VAL A 75 1.28 8.98 15.78
N ARG A 76 1.47 8.66 17.09
CA ARG A 76 2.52 9.26 17.92
C ARG A 76 3.86 8.53 17.86
N GLU A 77 3.84 7.21 17.71
CA GLU A 77 5.00 6.36 17.98
C GLU A 77 5.68 5.87 16.69
N VAL A 78 4.97 5.80 15.55
CA VAL A 78 5.56 5.50 14.23
C VAL A 78 6.52 6.64 13.84
N ARG A 79 7.75 6.27 13.49
CA ARG A 79 8.83 7.21 13.17
C ARG A 79 8.98 7.47 11.68
N THR A 80 8.49 6.56 10.86
CA THR A 80 8.47 6.68 9.41
C THR A 80 7.18 7.38 8.97
N VAL A 81 6.31 6.70 8.25
CA VAL A 81 5.02 7.22 7.79
C VAL A 81 3.90 6.33 8.31
N PHE A 82 2.85 6.92 8.85
CA PHE A 82 1.64 6.18 9.21
C PHE A 82 0.53 6.44 8.19
N ASN A 83 0.04 5.36 7.57
CA ASN A 83 -1.11 5.32 6.69
C ASN A 83 -2.30 4.69 7.42
N LEU A 84 -3.37 5.44 7.61
CA LEU A 84 -4.62 4.95 8.20
C LEU A 84 -5.58 4.51 7.10
N GLU A 85 -5.90 3.21 7.04
CA GLU A 85 -7.01 2.72 6.22
C GLU A 85 -8.32 2.87 6.99
N MET A 86 -9.37 3.33 6.30
CA MET A 86 -10.67 3.54 6.91
C MET A 86 -11.80 3.65 5.88
N ALA A 87 -13.02 3.40 6.30
CA ALA A 87 -14.22 3.73 5.53
C ALA A 87 -14.42 5.25 5.42
N ALA A 88 -15.09 5.70 4.34
CA ALA A 88 -15.40 7.11 4.14
C ALA A 88 -16.65 7.56 4.93
N THR A 89 -16.77 7.18 6.21
CA THR A 89 -17.88 7.58 7.10
C THR A 89 -17.55 8.84 7.89
N ASP A 90 -18.58 9.54 8.37
CA ASP A 90 -18.38 10.78 9.13
C ASP A 90 -17.64 10.53 10.46
N GLU A 91 -17.83 9.35 11.09
CA GLU A 91 -17.08 8.94 12.28
C GLU A 91 -15.59 8.82 11.99
N MET A 92 -15.22 8.02 10.96
CA MET A 92 -13.83 7.79 10.59
C MET A 92 -13.14 9.07 10.13
N VAL A 93 -13.84 9.90 9.36
CA VAL A 93 -13.33 11.21 8.93
C VAL A 93 -13.04 12.11 10.15
N GLY A 94 -13.95 12.15 11.14
CA GLY A 94 -13.73 12.90 12.38
C GLY A 94 -12.52 12.41 13.18
N ILE A 95 -12.26 11.10 13.20
CA ILE A 95 -11.06 10.51 13.82
C ILE A 95 -9.80 10.97 13.07
N ALA A 96 -9.80 10.87 11.75
CA ALA A 96 -8.66 11.26 10.92
C ALA A 96 -8.37 12.79 11.00
N GLU A 97 -9.40 13.64 11.02
CA GLU A 97 -9.27 15.09 11.21
C GLU A 97 -8.65 15.46 12.58
N ARG A 98 -9.00 14.71 13.63
CA ARG A 98 -8.46 14.89 14.98
C ARG A 98 -7.01 14.42 15.10
N LEU A 99 -6.72 13.21 14.59
CA LEU A 99 -5.42 12.56 14.78
C LEU A 99 -4.38 12.98 13.73
N ARG A 100 -4.81 13.40 12.55
CA ARG A 100 -3.97 13.85 11.42
C ARG A 100 -2.84 12.89 11.09
N PRO A 101 -3.15 11.63 10.74
CA PRO A 101 -2.13 10.73 10.21
C PRO A 101 -1.52 11.36 8.95
N PHE A 102 -0.32 10.93 8.58
CA PHE A 102 0.32 11.44 7.35
C PHE A 102 -0.54 11.16 6.11
N GLN A 103 -1.12 9.97 6.04
CA GLN A 103 -1.98 9.53 4.93
C GLN A 103 -3.21 8.82 5.46
N VAL A 104 -4.31 8.98 4.74
CA VAL A 104 -5.50 8.14 4.85
C VAL A 104 -5.70 7.42 3.51
N THR A 105 -5.93 6.12 3.56
CA THR A 105 -6.41 5.35 2.41
C THR A 105 -7.88 4.99 2.63
N LEU A 106 -8.76 5.51 1.76
CA LEU A 106 -10.18 5.20 1.81
C LEU A 106 -10.43 3.83 1.17
N VAL A 107 -10.99 2.91 1.95
CA VAL A 107 -11.24 1.52 1.55
C VAL A 107 -12.72 1.17 1.66
N PRO A 108 -13.24 0.17 0.90
CA PRO A 108 -14.59 -0.35 1.12
C PRO A 108 -14.62 -1.17 2.40
N GLU A 109 -15.74 -1.08 3.12
CA GLU A 109 -16.03 -1.95 4.26
C GLU A 109 -17.42 -2.57 4.12
N ARG A 110 -17.48 -3.91 4.14
CA ARG A 110 -18.72 -4.68 4.26
C ARG A 110 -18.60 -5.59 5.47
N ARG A 111 -19.65 -5.64 6.27
CA ARG A 111 -19.62 -6.38 7.55
C ARG A 111 -19.45 -7.90 7.37
N GLU A 112 -19.97 -8.43 6.27
CA GLU A 112 -19.94 -9.86 5.94
C GLU A 112 -18.59 -10.31 5.35
N GLU A 113 -17.76 -9.38 4.87
CA GLU A 113 -16.47 -9.72 4.28
C GLU A 113 -15.41 -10.03 5.35
N VAL A 114 -14.68 -11.11 5.18
CA VAL A 114 -13.54 -11.45 6.05
C VAL A 114 -12.38 -10.50 5.79
N THR A 115 -12.14 -10.19 4.50
CA THR A 115 -11.17 -9.20 4.03
C THR A 115 -11.81 -8.31 2.97
N THR A 116 -11.14 -7.22 2.61
CA THR A 116 -11.59 -6.33 1.53
C THR A 116 -11.50 -7.06 0.18
N GLU A 117 -12.62 -7.39 -0.43
CA GLU A 117 -12.70 -8.02 -1.75
C GLU A 117 -13.05 -6.97 -2.81
N GLY A 118 -12.04 -6.46 -3.53
CA GLY A 118 -12.20 -5.43 -4.56
C GLY A 118 -11.97 -4.01 -4.08
N GLY A 119 -11.83 -3.10 -5.02
CA GLY A 119 -11.64 -1.68 -4.78
C GLY A 119 -12.93 -0.96 -4.37
N LEU A 120 -12.78 0.25 -3.85
CA LEU A 120 -13.91 1.12 -3.52
C LEU A 120 -14.70 1.47 -4.79
N ASP A 121 -16.02 1.30 -4.76
CA ASP A 121 -16.89 1.77 -5.84
C ASP A 121 -16.97 3.30 -5.78
N VAL A 122 -16.09 3.94 -6.54
CA VAL A 122 -15.97 5.40 -6.60
C VAL A 122 -17.21 6.04 -7.23
N ALA A 123 -17.85 5.36 -8.17
CA ALA A 123 -19.04 5.90 -8.84
C ALA A 123 -20.23 5.91 -7.90
N ALA A 124 -20.51 4.81 -7.21
CA ALA A 124 -21.57 4.74 -6.22
C ALA A 124 -21.30 5.65 -5.00
N GLY A 125 -20.02 5.82 -4.63
CA GLY A 125 -19.59 6.68 -3.52
C GLY A 125 -19.36 8.15 -3.86
N ALA A 126 -19.55 8.59 -5.12
CA ALA A 126 -19.09 9.88 -5.65
C ALA A 126 -19.50 11.10 -4.79
N THR A 127 -20.77 11.18 -4.42
CA THR A 127 -21.28 12.28 -3.59
C THR A 127 -20.61 12.36 -2.22
N ARG A 128 -20.36 11.21 -1.58
CA ARG A 128 -19.67 11.12 -0.29
C ARG A 128 -18.21 11.49 -0.44
N LEU A 129 -17.54 10.90 -1.43
CA LEU A 129 -16.11 11.14 -1.67
C LEU A 129 -15.82 12.60 -2.02
N ALA A 130 -16.69 13.27 -2.80
CA ALA A 130 -16.58 14.69 -3.11
C ALA A 130 -16.65 15.60 -1.86
N ARG A 131 -17.23 15.11 -0.74
CA ARG A 131 -17.24 15.81 0.55
C ARG A 131 -16.01 15.44 1.39
N VAL A 132 -15.67 14.14 1.44
CA VAL A 132 -14.67 13.59 2.36
C VAL A 132 -13.25 13.96 1.92
N VAL A 133 -12.92 13.83 0.63
CA VAL A 133 -11.56 14.08 0.13
C VAL A 133 -11.09 15.52 0.42
N PRO A 134 -11.87 16.59 0.10
CA PRO A 134 -11.46 17.95 0.43
C PRO A 134 -11.37 18.21 1.95
N ARG A 135 -12.23 17.59 2.76
CA ARG A 135 -12.19 17.75 4.23
C ARG A 135 -10.87 17.23 4.81
N LEU A 136 -10.50 16.00 4.43
CA LEU A 136 -9.24 15.41 4.87
C LEU A 136 -8.02 16.21 4.37
N ALA A 137 -8.04 16.64 3.10
CA ALA A 137 -6.99 17.48 2.55
C ALA A 137 -6.85 18.82 3.30
N ALA A 138 -7.98 19.46 3.65
CA ALA A 138 -7.99 20.70 4.44
C ALA A 138 -7.45 20.50 5.86
N ALA A 139 -7.58 19.30 6.43
CA ALA A 139 -6.95 18.93 7.71
C ALA A 139 -5.44 18.64 7.59
N GLY A 140 -4.86 18.73 6.38
CA GLY A 140 -3.44 18.46 6.12
C GLY A 140 -3.13 16.96 5.93
N VAL A 141 -4.13 16.13 5.75
CA VAL A 141 -3.99 14.67 5.55
C VAL A 141 -3.90 14.35 4.05
N ARG A 142 -2.91 13.56 3.64
CA ARG A 142 -2.86 13.03 2.28
C ARG A 142 -3.96 11.99 2.09
N VAL A 143 -4.67 12.06 0.97
CA VAL A 143 -5.77 11.13 0.68
C VAL A 143 -5.38 10.21 -0.45
N SER A 144 -5.40 8.91 -0.18
CA SER A 144 -5.33 7.80 -1.13
C SER A 144 -6.71 7.12 -1.22
N ILE A 145 -7.05 6.56 -2.37
CA ILE A 145 -8.28 5.76 -2.54
C ILE A 145 -7.89 4.38 -3.08
N PHE A 146 -8.33 3.33 -2.39
CA PHE A 146 -8.13 1.94 -2.78
C PHE A 146 -9.14 1.55 -3.86
N ILE A 147 -8.68 1.23 -5.07
CA ILE A 147 -9.51 1.03 -6.24
C ILE A 147 -9.09 -0.21 -7.04
N ASP A 148 -10.01 -0.78 -7.79
CA ASP A 148 -9.65 -1.72 -8.84
C ASP A 148 -8.87 -1.01 -9.96
N PRO A 149 -7.95 -1.70 -10.66
CA PRO A 149 -7.06 -1.11 -11.67
C PRO A 149 -7.81 -0.82 -12.98
N ASP A 150 -8.83 0.04 -12.91
CA ASP A 150 -9.63 0.51 -14.05
C ASP A 150 -9.32 1.97 -14.38
N ILE A 151 -9.06 2.26 -15.66
CA ILE A 151 -8.64 3.59 -16.11
C ILE A 151 -9.73 4.66 -15.86
N ALA A 152 -10.99 4.33 -16.06
CA ALA A 152 -12.08 5.28 -15.83
C ALA A 152 -12.22 5.63 -14.34
N THR A 153 -12.02 4.64 -13.47
CA THR A 153 -11.98 4.81 -12.01
C THR A 153 -10.79 5.67 -11.59
N VAL A 154 -9.59 5.43 -12.14
CA VAL A 154 -8.39 6.27 -11.90
C VAL A 154 -8.67 7.74 -12.26
N GLU A 155 -9.29 8.00 -13.42
CA GLU A 155 -9.67 9.35 -13.84
C GLU A 155 -10.73 9.98 -12.93
N HIS A 156 -11.65 9.17 -12.41
CA HIS A 156 -12.66 9.66 -11.48
C HIS A 156 -12.01 10.08 -10.14
N VAL A 157 -11.11 9.27 -9.60
CA VAL A 157 -10.37 9.60 -8.38
C VAL A 157 -9.55 10.88 -8.54
N HIS A 158 -8.90 11.07 -9.69
CA HIS A 158 -8.19 12.31 -9.99
C HIS A 158 -9.12 13.54 -9.92
N ARG A 159 -10.33 13.46 -10.50
CA ARG A 159 -11.32 14.56 -10.46
C ARG A 159 -11.80 14.88 -9.04
N LEU A 160 -11.77 13.92 -8.12
CA LEU A 160 -12.09 14.13 -6.70
C LEU A 160 -10.98 14.87 -5.95
N GLY A 161 -9.78 15.04 -6.55
CA GLY A 161 -8.64 15.72 -5.94
C GLY A 161 -7.85 14.86 -4.95
N ALA A 162 -7.94 13.53 -5.03
CA ALA A 162 -7.12 12.65 -4.21
C ALA A 162 -5.63 12.78 -4.59
N HIS A 163 -4.75 12.63 -3.59
CA HIS A 163 -3.30 12.74 -3.76
C HIS A 163 -2.68 11.47 -4.33
N ALA A 164 -3.31 10.33 -4.07
CA ALA A 164 -2.84 9.01 -4.45
C ALA A 164 -3.99 8.07 -4.81
N ILE A 165 -3.64 7.00 -5.51
CA ILE A 165 -4.46 5.81 -5.68
C ILE A 165 -3.69 4.61 -5.14
N GLU A 166 -4.40 3.64 -4.58
CA GLU A 166 -3.87 2.32 -4.29
C GLU A 166 -4.59 1.29 -5.14
N LEU A 167 -3.83 0.62 -6.02
CA LEU A 167 -4.38 -0.36 -6.96
C LEU A 167 -4.54 -1.72 -6.28
N HIS A 168 -5.75 -2.26 -6.30
CA HIS A 168 -6.07 -3.58 -5.80
C HIS A 168 -5.41 -4.66 -6.64
N THR A 169 -4.51 -5.45 -6.04
CA THR A 169 -3.76 -6.52 -6.73
C THR A 169 -4.37 -7.91 -6.54
N GLY A 170 -5.55 -8.04 -5.98
CA GLY A 170 -6.18 -9.32 -5.64
C GLY A 170 -6.39 -10.24 -6.84
N ARG A 171 -6.86 -9.73 -7.98
CA ARG A 171 -7.04 -10.52 -9.20
C ARG A 171 -5.72 -11.07 -9.73
N TYR A 172 -4.68 -10.22 -9.74
CA TYR A 172 -3.32 -10.63 -10.06
C TYR A 172 -2.82 -11.73 -9.10
N ALA A 173 -2.95 -11.52 -7.80
CA ALA A 173 -2.49 -12.45 -6.77
C ALA A 173 -3.20 -13.81 -6.89
N HIS A 174 -4.51 -13.81 -7.17
CA HIS A 174 -5.30 -15.00 -7.42
C HIS A 174 -4.78 -15.74 -8.68
N ALA A 175 -4.64 -15.05 -9.80
CA ALA A 175 -4.12 -15.66 -11.04
C ALA A 175 -2.71 -16.24 -10.85
N ALA A 176 -1.84 -15.53 -10.12
CA ALA A 176 -0.51 -16.03 -9.80
C ALA A 176 -0.54 -17.31 -8.93
N SER A 177 -1.50 -17.43 -8.00
CA SER A 177 -1.66 -18.62 -7.15
C SER A 177 -2.18 -19.83 -7.90
N MET A 178 -2.93 -19.63 -8.97
CA MET A 178 -3.51 -20.68 -9.83
C MET A 178 -2.57 -21.20 -10.93
N GLY A 179 -1.27 -21.04 -10.76
CA GLY A 179 -0.26 -21.51 -11.73
C GLY A 179 0.15 -20.46 -12.77
N GLY A 180 -0.21 -19.20 -12.55
CA GLY A 180 0.25 -18.06 -13.35
C GLY A 180 -0.52 -17.82 -14.65
N ALA A 181 -1.45 -18.70 -15.05
CA ALA A 181 -2.33 -18.45 -16.20
C ALA A 181 -3.15 -17.15 -15.94
N GLY A 182 -2.98 -16.15 -16.81
CA GLY A 182 -3.64 -14.84 -16.67
C GLY A 182 -2.90 -13.83 -15.79
N ALA A 183 -1.87 -14.21 -15.02
CA ALA A 183 -1.12 -13.27 -14.19
C ALA A 183 -0.45 -12.15 -15.02
N ALA A 184 0.08 -12.50 -16.21
CA ALA A 184 0.65 -11.50 -17.12
C ALA A 184 -0.40 -10.47 -17.57
N THR A 185 -1.60 -10.93 -17.95
CA THR A 185 -2.71 -10.03 -18.31
C THR A 185 -3.10 -9.10 -17.17
N GLU A 186 -3.21 -9.62 -15.95
CA GLU A 186 -3.54 -8.79 -14.78
C GLU A 186 -2.38 -7.81 -14.44
N THR A 187 -1.12 -8.18 -14.69
CA THR A 187 0.03 -7.27 -14.59
C THR A 187 -0.06 -6.12 -15.60
N ASP A 188 -0.45 -6.41 -16.85
CA ASP A 188 -0.63 -5.39 -17.88
C ASP A 188 -1.77 -4.41 -17.51
N VAL A 189 -2.85 -4.91 -16.92
CA VAL A 189 -3.95 -4.07 -16.41
C VAL A 189 -3.47 -3.15 -15.29
N LEU A 190 -2.73 -3.70 -14.31
CA LEU A 190 -2.11 -2.90 -13.24
C LEU A 190 -1.18 -1.84 -13.80
N TRP A 191 -0.33 -2.20 -14.76
CA TRP A 191 0.59 -1.26 -15.37
C TRP A 191 -0.13 -0.13 -16.13
N ALA A 192 -1.15 -0.45 -16.90
CA ALA A 192 -1.95 0.55 -17.61
C ALA A 192 -2.58 1.57 -16.65
N ALA A 193 -3.18 1.10 -15.56
CA ALA A 193 -3.78 1.92 -14.51
C ALA A 193 -2.72 2.78 -13.79
N ALA A 194 -1.57 2.18 -13.42
CA ALA A 194 -0.46 2.88 -12.77
C ALA A 194 0.09 4.02 -13.64
N ARG A 195 0.36 3.74 -14.92
CA ARG A 195 0.79 4.77 -15.89
C ARG A 195 -0.23 5.89 -16.05
N ARG A 196 -1.53 5.56 -16.00
CA ARG A 196 -2.57 6.59 -16.07
C ARG A 196 -2.55 7.47 -14.83
N GLY A 197 -2.48 6.88 -13.63
CA GLY A 197 -2.38 7.62 -12.36
C GLY A 197 -1.19 8.57 -12.32
N ARG A 198 -0.01 8.08 -12.69
CA ARG A 198 1.21 8.91 -12.77
C ARG A 198 1.09 10.06 -13.75
N ARG A 199 0.51 9.82 -14.94
CA ARG A 199 0.30 10.90 -15.94
C ARG A 199 -0.68 11.97 -15.46
N LEU A 200 -1.59 11.63 -14.57
CA LEU A 200 -2.49 12.59 -13.93
C LEU A 200 -1.86 13.29 -12.70
N GLY A 201 -0.61 12.98 -12.37
CA GLY A 201 0.12 13.61 -11.27
C GLY A 201 -0.16 13.01 -9.89
N MET A 202 -0.88 11.88 -9.82
CA MET A 202 -1.11 11.18 -8.56
C MET A 202 0.06 10.28 -8.19
N ALA A 203 0.30 10.07 -6.90
CA ALA A 203 1.09 8.97 -6.40
C ALA A 203 0.35 7.64 -6.67
N VAL A 204 1.10 6.58 -6.96
CA VAL A 204 0.52 5.27 -7.24
C VAL A 204 1.08 4.24 -6.28
N HIS A 205 0.20 3.66 -5.50
CA HIS A 205 0.46 2.57 -4.58
C HIS A 205 -0.23 1.31 -5.08
N ALA A 206 0.12 0.14 -4.53
CA ALA A 206 -0.59 -1.10 -4.80
C ALA A 206 -0.53 -2.04 -3.60
N GLY A 207 -1.51 -2.90 -3.45
CA GLY A 207 -1.59 -3.81 -2.33
C GLY A 207 -2.66 -4.88 -2.47
N HIS A 208 -2.72 -5.73 -1.48
CA HIS A 208 -3.63 -6.85 -1.31
C HIS A 208 -3.21 -8.14 -2.05
N GLY A 209 -3.02 -9.23 -1.28
CA GLY A 209 -2.71 -10.55 -1.81
C GLY A 209 -1.25 -10.78 -2.23
N LEU A 210 -0.39 -9.79 -2.07
CA LEU A 210 1.04 -9.90 -2.41
C LEU A 210 1.80 -10.74 -1.37
N THR A 211 2.70 -11.57 -1.87
CA THR A 211 3.59 -12.45 -1.12
C THR A 211 5.00 -12.36 -1.69
N VAL A 212 6.00 -12.87 -0.99
CA VAL A 212 7.39 -12.96 -1.50
C VAL A 212 7.45 -13.70 -2.86
N ARG A 213 6.50 -14.63 -3.12
CA ARG A 213 6.51 -15.44 -4.36
C ARG A 213 5.91 -14.72 -5.56
N ASN A 214 5.02 -13.74 -5.35
CA ASN A 214 4.31 -13.07 -6.44
C ASN A 214 4.53 -11.54 -6.50
N VAL A 215 5.27 -10.96 -5.55
CA VAL A 215 5.48 -9.50 -5.50
C VAL A 215 6.30 -8.98 -6.69
N GLY A 216 7.18 -9.81 -7.27
CA GLY A 216 8.15 -9.41 -8.29
C GLY A 216 7.57 -8.64 -9.48
N PRO A 217 6.61 -9.19 -10.24
CA PRO A 217 6.01 -8.51 -11.39
C PRO A 217 5.37 -7.17 -11.05
N VAL A 218 4.72 -7.04 -9.87
CA VAL A 218 4.12 -5.77 -9.42
C VAL A 218 5.19 -4.78 -8.98
N ALA A 219 6.21 -5.24 -8.27
CA ALA A 219 7.34 -4.42 -7.86
C ALA A 219 8.14 -3.89 -9.06
N ALA A 220 8.19 -4.62 -10.17
CA ALA A 220 8.84 -4.20 -11.40
C ALA A 220 8.14 -3.03 -12.11
N ILE A 221 6.86 -2.73 -11.83
CA ILE A 221 6.13 -1.62 -12.45
C ILE A 221 6.72 -0.28 -11.96
N PRO A 222 7.37 0.53 -12.84
CA PRO A 222 8.10 1.72 -12.40
C PRO A 222 7.21 2.79 -11.78
N GLU A 223 5.97 2.88 -12.23
CA GLU A 223 4.99 3.88 -11.80
C GLU A 223 4.46 3.63 -10.39
N ILE A 224 4.56 2.38 -9.88
CA ILE A 224 4.16 2.04 -8.51
C ILE A 224 5.32 2.39 -7.57
N GLU A 225 5.10 3.36 -6.70
CA GLU A 225 6.13 3.86 -5.79
C GLU A 225 6.04 3.26 -4.38
N GLU A 226 4.94 2.58 -4.06
CA GLU A 226 4.66 2.03 -2.72
C GLU A 226 3.86 0.75 -2.81
N LEU A 227 4.23 -0.27 -2.02
CA LEU A 227 3.46 -1.49 -1.82
C LEU A 227 2.99 -1.60 -0.37
N ASN A 228 1.68 -1.80 -0.17
CA ASN A 228 1.06 -2.06 1.12
C ASN A 228 0.85 -3.58 1.29
N ILE A 229 1.58 -4.20 2.25
CA ILE A 229 1.60 -5.65 2.43
C ILE A 229 1.47 -5.98 3.92
N GLY A 230 0.46 -6.78 4.26
CA GLY A 230 0.18 -7.16 5.66
C GLY A 230 0.17 -8.66 5.87
N HIS A 231 -0.92 -9.33 5.46
CA HIS A 231 -1.20 -10.72 5.79
C HIS A 231 -0.02 -11.67 5.52
N SER A 232 0.62 -11.60 4.37
CA SER A 232 1.70 -12.53 4.00
C SER A 232 2.95 -12.35 4.87
N ILE A 233 3.26 -11.12 5.27
CA ILE A 233 4.39 -10.81 6.17
C ILE A 233 4.09 -11.37 7.56
N VAL A 234 2.90 -11.10 8.13
CA VAL A 234 2.53 -11.60 9.46
C VAL A 234 2.42 -13.14 9.47
N SER A 235 1.85 -13.73 8.42
CA SER A 235 1.80 -15.19 8.26
C SER A 235 3.20 -15.81 8.21
N ARG A 236 4.12 -15.21 7.46
CA ARG A 236 5.52 -15.65 7.40
C ARG A 236 6.22 -15.48 8.74
N ALA A 237 5.91 -14.40 9.45
CA ALA A 237 6.51 -14.07 10.75
C ALA A 237 6.25 -15.13 11.83
N VAL A 238 5.16 -15.90 11.72
CA VAL A 238 4.87 -17.03 12.63
C VAL A 238 6.01 -18.07 12.63
N PHE A 239 6.71 -18.23 11.51
CA PHE A 239 7.77 -19.23 11.35
C PHE A 239 9.17 -18.67 11.51
N VAL A 240 9.39 -17.38 11.15
CA VAL A 240 10.74 -16.81 11.09
C VAL A 240 10.94 -15.57 11.95
N GLY A 241 9.88 -15.07 12.58
CA GLY A 241 9.87 -13.79 13.27
C GLY A 241 9.62 -12.61 12.32
N LEU A 242 9.07 -11.53 12.88
CA LEU A 242 8.55 -10.39 12.10
C LEU A 242 9.65 -9.65 11.34
N ALA A 243 10.80 -9.40 11.98
CA ALA A 243 11.92 -8.71 11.35
C ALA A 243 12.45 -9.46 10.11
N ALA A 244 12.60 -10.78 10.21
CA ALA A 244 13.05 -11.60 9.08
C ALA A 244 12.02 -11.62 7.95
N ALA A 245 10.72 -11.70 8.27
CA ALA A 245 9.65 -11.68 7.27
C ALA A 245 9.59 -10.35 6.50
N VAL A 246 9.77 -9.22 7.18
CA VAL A 246 9.88 -7.89 6.54
C VAL A 246 11.10 -7.82 5.63
N HIS A 247 12.25 -8.31 6.10
CA HIS A 247 13.47 -8.33 5.32
C HIS A 247 13.35 -9.20 4.06
N GLU A 248 12.77 -10.40 4.16
CA GLU A 248 12.51 -11.29 3.00
C GLU A 248 11.65 -10.57 1.93
N MET A 249 10.59 -9.86 2.35
CA MET A 249 9.74 -9.10 1.44
C MET A 249 10.52 -7.95 0.79
N ARG A 250 11.30 -7.22 1.58
CA ARG A 250 12.14 -6.12 1.08
C ARG A 250 13.10 -6.59 -0.02
N VAL A 251 13.82 -7.69 0.25
CA VAL A 251 14.76 -8.28 -0.71
C VAL A 251 14.05 -8.70 -1.99
N ALA A 252 12.86 -9.30 -1.90
CA ALA A 252 12.10 -9.70 -3.09
C ALA A 252 11.70 -8.51 -3.96
N MET A 253 11.26 -7.40 -3.34
CA MET A 253 10.92 -6.16 -4.06
C MET A 253 12.13 -5.53 -4.71
N ASP A 254 13.24 -5.37 -3.99
CA ASP A 254 14.46 -4.72 -4.47
C ASP A 254 15.09 -5.51 -5.63
N THR A 255 15.10 -6.85 -5.54
CA THR A 255 15.61 -7.74 -6.60
C THR A 255 14.81 -7.57 -7.88
N ALA A 256 13.47 -7.58 -7.80
CA ALA A 256 12.61 -7.44 -8.97
C ALA A 256 12.77 -6.06 -9.62
N ARG A 257 12.90 -5.01 -8.82
CA ARG A 257 13.08 -3.64 -9.31
C ARG A 257 14.40 -3.47 -10.06
N SER A 258 15.48 -4.07 -9.55
CA SER A 258 16.82 -4.02 -10.17
C SER A 258 16.87 -4.78 -11.49
N SER A 259 16.24 -5.95 -11.59
CA SER A 259 16.21 -6.80 -12.80
C SER A 259 15.51 -6.12 -13.96
N HIS A 260 14.43 -5.39 -13.71
CA HIS A 260 13.67 -4.69 -14.76
C HIS A 260 14.51 -3.58 -15.45
N TYR A 261 15.44 -2.96 -14.74
CA TYR A 261 16.31 -1.91 -15.30
C TYR A 261 17.38 -2.46 -16.23
N THR A 262 17.95 -3.62 -15.92
CA THR A 262 18.96 -4.26 -16.77
C THR A 262 18.37 -4.72 -18.11
N ASP A 263 17.14 -5.22 -18.14
CA ASP A 263 16.49 -5.69 -19.39
C ASP A 263 16.09 -4.53 -20.31
N THR A 264 15.67 -3.38 -19.77
CA THR A 264 15.29 -2.21 -20.59
C THR A 264 16.49 -1.48 -21.20
N GLU A 265 17.69 -1.60 -20.64
CA GLU A 265 18.91 -1.04 -21.25
C GLU A 265 19.40 -1.87 -22.44
N HIS A 266 19.23 -3.19 -22.42
CA HIS A 266 19.64 -4.08 -23.54
C HIS A 266 18.74 -3.97 -24.79
N ILE A 267 17.54 -3.41 -24.67
CA ILE A 267 16.60 -3.22 -25.80
C ILE A 267 16.83 -1.84 -26.47
N ARG A 268 17.60 -0.94 -25.85
CA ARG A 268 17.87 0.42 -26.36
C ARG A 268 19.25 0.58 -27.02
N THR A 269 20.06 -0.46 -27.05
CA THR A 269 21.34 -0.56 -27.79
C THR A 269 21.17 -1.42 -29.03
#